data_bda165f357afc60402e1ee4c2aff1794
#
_entry.id   bda165f357afc60402e1ee4c2aff1794
#
_cell.length_a   1.000
_cell.length_b   1.000
_cell.length_c   1.000
_cell.angle_alpha   90.00
_cell.angle_beta   90.00
_cell.angle_gamma   90.00
#
_symmetry.space_group_name_H-M   'P 1'
#
loop_
_entity.id
_entity.type
_entity.pdbx_description
1 polymer ?
#
loop_
_entity_poly.entity_id
_entity_poly.type
_entity_poly.pdbx_seq_one_letter_code
_entity_poly.pdbx_strand_id
1 'polypeptide(L)'
;MGKIYPATALLVFALLSLVGYESRASGETNLVRVAEMQKTLRGLWLGHIFMIQHVVLYNTTNKPAEQHTADQQVLANAKQIANTFTPFYGEARSEKLFTLLSGHYAAVKEYSEATIEGNTHQQDTALAHLASNADDIDAFFTGVNPDHLPKYTIRGLLAAHGAHHVLQINQYKKKEYAKLEESWPMMRQHVYIIADTLTTALSKQFPEKFS
;
A
#
# COMPACT_ATOMS: atom_id res chain seq x y z
N MET A 1 -57.55 70.42 32.11
CA MET A 1 -57.04 69.55 33.19
C MET A 1 -56.73 68.19 32.57
N GLY A 2 -55.58 67.99 32.08
CA GLY A 2 -55.10 66.72 31.46
C GLY A 2 -54.19 65.98 32.42
N LYS A 3 -54.57 64.78 32.78
CA LYS A 3 -53.71 63.85 33.59
C LYS A 3 -52.70 63.18 32.74
N ILE A 4 -51.41 63.38 33.09
CA ILE A 4 -50.27 62.70 32.49
C ILE A 4 -50.03 61.38 33.26
N TYR A 5 -50.08 60.25 32.57
CA TYR A 5 -49.65 58.95 33.12
C TYR A 5 -48.19 58.66 32.71
N PRO A 6 -47.32 58.23 33.62
CA PRO A 6 -45.98 57.88 33.24
C PRO A 6 -45.90 56.48 32.57
N ALA A 7 -45.22 56.40 31.45
CA ALA A 7 -44.93 55.16 30.75
C ALA A 7 -43.82 54.38 31.48
N THR A 8 -44.19 53.22 31.99
CA THR A 8 -43.26 52.30 32.59
C THR A 8 -42.56 51.51 31.44
N ALA A 9 -41.32 51.81 31.20
CA ALA A 9 -40.50 51.05 30.26
C ALA A 9 -40.12 49.69 30.84
N LEU A 10 -40.67 48.60 30.28
CA LEU A 10 -40.25 47.24 30.58
C LEU A 10 -38.98 46.94 29.79
N LEU A 11 -37.84 46.87 30.48
CA LEU A 11 -36.61 46.37 29.94
C LEU A 11 -36.68 44.83 29.90
N VAL A 12 -36.88 44.25 28.70
CA VAL A 12 -36.75 42.82 28.46
C VAL A 12 -35.25 42.51 28.23
N PHE A 13 -34.58 41.95 29.22
CA PHE A 13 -33.25 41.36 29.04
C PHE A 13 -33.40 40.06 28.27
N ALA A 14 -33.10 40.08 26.99
CA ALA A 14 -32.88 38.88 26.20
C ALA A 14 -31.50 38.29 26.56
N LEU A 15 -31.48 37.26 27.39
CA LEU A 15 -30.33 36.40 27.57
C LEU A 15 -30.11 35.62 26.26
N LEU A 16 -29.24 36.12 25.42
CA LEU A 16 -28.63 35.35 24.35
C LEU A 16 -27.68 34.33 24.99
N SER A 17 -28.19 33.11 25.20
CA SER A 17 -27.35 31.97 25.44
C SER A 17 -26.49 31.73 24.17
N LEU A 18 -25.23 32.19 24.22
CA LEU A 18 -24.17 31.75 23.32
C LEU A 18 -23.97 30.27 23.58
N VAL A 19 -24.74 29.42 22.88
CA VAL A 19 -24.35 28.03 22.66
C VAL A 19 -23.11 28.11 21.79
N GLY A 20 -21.95 27.90 22.41
CA GLY A 20 -20.69 27.74 21.72
C GLY A 20 -20.84 26.57 20.72
N TYR A 21 -21.07 26.93 19.48
CA TYR A 21 -20.91 26.00 18.36
C TYR A 21 -19.41 25.78 18.26
N GLU A 22 -18.89 24.80 19.02
CA GLU A 22 -17.60 24.21 18.67
C GLU A 22 -17.77 23.62 17.29
N SER A 23 -17.48 24.40 16.25
CA SER A 23 -17.22 23.87 14.95
C SER A 23 -16.01 22.94 15.12
N ARG A 24 -16.26 21.64 15.27
CA ARG A 24 -15.29 20.65 14.86
C ARG A 24 -14.97 20.98 13.41
N ALA A 25 -13.89 21.72 13.21
CA ALA A 25 -13.24 21.81 11.93
C ALA A 25 -12.88 20.36 11.60
N SER A 26 -13.73 19.67 10.83
CA SER A 26 -13.37 18.49 10.11
C SER A 26 -12.22 18.97 9.22
N GLY A 27 -10.97 18.66 9.62
CA GLY A 27 -9.79 19.12 8.92
C GLY A 27 -9.94 18.76 7.46
N GLU A 28 -10.04 19.76 6.61
CA GLU A 28 -10.10 19.55 5.18
C GLU A 28 -8.83 18.81 4.79
N THR A 29 -8.98 17.66 4.13
CA THR A 29 -7.84 16.80 3.77
C THR A 29 -6.86 17.61 2.92
N ASN A 30 -5.63 17.77 3.40
CA ASN A 30 -4.60 18.50 2.69
C ASN A 30 -4.09 17.65 1.52
N LEU A 31 -4.45 18.02 0.31
CA LEU A 31 -4.09 17.31 -0.90
C LEU A 31 -2.57 17.21 -1.11
N VAL A 32 -1.77 18.14 -0.56
CA VAL A 32 -0.31 18.09 -0.63
C VAL A 32 0.20 16.90 0.20
N ARG A 33 -0.29 16.70 1.42
CA ARG A 33 0.11 15.56 2.27
C ARG A 33 -0.31 14.21 1.67
N VAL A 34 -1.47 14.16 1.04
CA VAL A 34 -1.91 12.96 0.29
C VAL A 34 -0.94 12.69 -0.87
N ALA A 35 -0.59 13.72 -1.64
CA ALA A 35 0.35 13.59 -2.75
C ALA A 35 1.76 13.18 -2.30
N GLU A 36 2.23 13.66 -1.14
CA GLU A 36 3.51 13.26 -0.54
C GLU A 36 3.51 11.77 -0.15
N MET A 37 2.43 11.28 0.50
CA MET A 37 2.28 9.88 0.82
C MET A 37 2.23 9.01 -0.44
N GLN A 38 1.45 9.43 -1.44
CA GLN A 38 1.36 8.77 -2.74
C GLN A 38 2.73 8.67 -3.42
N LYS A 39 3.49 9.77 -3.44
CA LYS A 39 4.86 9.81 -3.98
C LYS A 39 5.77 8.83 -3.23
N THR A 40 5.69 8.80 -1.90
CA THR A 40 6.48 7.91 -1.05
C THR A 40 6.18 6.45 -1.37
N LEU A 41 4.91 6.04 -1.34
CA LEU A 41 4.51 4.67 -1.64
C LEU A 41 4.83 4.27 -3.08
N ARG A 42 4.56 5.13 -4.07
CA ARG A 42 4.95 4.87 -5.47
C ARG A 42 6.44 4.65 -5.61
N GLY A 43 7.27 5.45 -4.93
CA GLY A 43 8.73 5.30 -4.94
C GLY A 43 9.19 3.97 -4.33
N LEU A 44 8.61 3.57 -3.20
CA LEU A 44 8.93 2.30 -2.53
C LEU A 44 8.50 1.08 -3.37
N TRP A 45 7.30 1.10 -3.92
CA TRP A 45 6.81 0.03 -4.79
C TRP A 45 7.57 -0.06 -6.12
N LEU A 46 7.96 1.08 -6.69
CA LEU A 46 8.83 1.11 -7.87
C LEU A 46 10.20 0.52 -7.55
N GLY A 47 10.80 0.92 -6.41
CA GLY A 47 12.06 0.34 -5.91
C GLY A 47 11.95 -1.17 -5.72
N HIS A 48 10.83 -1.65 -5.18
CA HIS A 48 10.57 -3.08 -4.98
C HIS A 48 10.71 -3.87 -6.29
N ILE A 49 10.03 -3.47 -7.36
CA ILE A 49 10.07 -4.22 -8.63
C ILE A 49 11.46 -4.20 -9.28
N PHE A 50 12.24 -3.12 -9.14
CA PHE A 50 13.63 -3.10 -9.60
C PHE A 50 14.54 -4.02 -8.78
N MET A 51 14.37 -4.09 -7.47
CA MET A 51 15.16 -4.99 -6.61
C MET A 51 14.83 -6.45 -6.91
N ILE A 52 13.56 -6.81 -7.13
CA ILE A 52 13.16 -8.15 -7.58
C ILE A 52 13.83 -8.50 -8.91
N GLN A 53 13.89 -7.56 -9.86
CA GLN A 53 14.57 -7.77 -11.12
C GLN A 53 16.05 -8.13 -10.94
N HIS A 54 16.75 -7.49 -10.02
CA HIS A 54 18.14 -7.82 -9.71
C HIS A 54 18.28 -9.25 -9.14
N VAL A 55 17.36 -9.66 -8.23
CA VAL A 55 17.34 -11.04 -7.71
C VAL A 55 17.19 -12.04 -8.85
N VAL A 56 16.22 -11.82 -9.75
CA VAL A 56 15.98 -12.70 -10.91
C VAL A 56 17.20 -12.74 -11.84
N LEU A 57 17.82 -11.58 -12.10
CA LEU A 57 19.02 -11.48 -12.93
C LEU A 57 20.20 -12.27 -12.32
N TYR A 58 20.48 -12.08 -11.04
CA TYR A 58 21.60 -12.76 -10.37
C TYR A 58 21.36 -14.26 -10.25
N ASN A 59 20.12 -14.67 -9.99
CA ASN A 59 19.72 -16.07 -10.02
C ASN A 59 19.95 -16.68 -11.42
N THR A 60 19.50 -16.01 -12.48
CA THR A 60 19.64 -16.47 -13.88
C THR A 60 21.11 -16.54 -14.33
N THR A 61 21.98 -15.70 -13.78
CA THR A 61 23.40 -15.63 -14.12
C THR A 61 24.30 -16.40 -13.14
N ASN A 62 23.70 -17.14 -12.19
CA ASN A 62 24.40 -17.92 -11.17
C ASN A 62 25.42 -17.08 -10.36
N LYS A 63 24.95 -15.98 -9.77
CA LYS A 63 25.76 -15.07 -8.96
C LYS A 63 25.25 -15.05 -7.51
N PRO A 64 25.57 -16.06 -6.69
CA PRO A 64 24.96 -16.25 -5.37
C PRO A 64 25.31 -15.14 -4.37
N ALA A 65 26.48 -14.53 -4.42
CA ALA A 65 26.86 -13.46 -3.50
C ALA A 65 26.09 -12.17 -3.80
N GLU A 66 25.97 -11.81 -5.08
CA GLU A 66 25.17 -10.66 -5.53
C GLU A 66 23.69 -10.90 -5.28
N GLN A 67 23.19 -12.14 -5.48
CA GLN A 67 21.82 -12.52 -5.17
C GLN A 67 21.53 -12.34 -3.68
N HIS A 68 22.40 -12.81 -2.79
CA HIS A 68 22.24 -12.60 -1.35
C HIS A 68 22.14 -11.12 -0.97
N THR A 69 22.95 -10.26 -1.58
CA THR A 69 22.90 -8.82 -1.36
C THR A 69 21.57 -8.23 -1.87
N ALA A 70 21.09 -8.67 -3.04
CA ALA A 70 19.80 -8.25 -3.59
C ALA A 70 18.63 -8.71 -2.71
N ASP A 71 18.67 -9.94 -2.17
CA ASP A 71 17.68 -10.46 -1.21
C ASP A 71 17.54 -9.52 0.00
N GLN A 72 18.67 -9.12 0.58
CA GLN A 72 18.67 -8.19 1.71
C GLN A 72 18.05 -6.82 1.35
N GLN A 73 18.31 -6.31 0.14
CA GLN A 73 17.73 -5.05 -0.33
C GLN A 73 16.20 -5.15 -0.49
N VAL A 74 15.69 -6.26 -1.05
CA VAL A 74 14.24 -6.49 -1.16
C VAL A 74 13.59 -6.53 0.23
N LEU A 75 14.19 -7.25 1.18
CA LEU A 75 13.66 -7.32 2.55
C LEU A 75 13.71 -5.96 3.26
N ALA A 76 14.77 -5.19 3.08
CA ALA A 76 14.87 -3.83 3.60
C ALA A 76 13.79 -2.92 2.99
N ASN A 77 13.53 -3.03 1.69
CA ASN A 77 12.45 -2.30 1.02
C ASN A 77 11.07 -2.73 1.53
N ALA A 78 10.82 -4.03 1.70
CA ALA A 78 9.58 -4.55 2.29
C ALA A 78 9.35 -3.97 3.70
N LYS A 79 10.41 -3.85 4.50
CA LYS A 79 10.36 -3.21 5.81
C LYS A 79 10.02 -1.71 5.71
N GLN A 80 10.61 -1.00 4.74
CA GLN A 80 10.30 0.41 4.49
C GLN A 80 8.84 0.59 4.09
N ILE A 81 8.31 -0.26 3.20
CA ILE A 81 6.88 -0.25 2.83
C ILE A 81 6.02 -0.44 4.09
N ALA A 82 6.30 -1.47 4.90
CA ALA A 82 5.55 -1.74 6.12
C ALA A 82 5.60 -0.56 7.11
N ASN A 83 6.76 0.07 7.27
CA ASN A 83 6.98 1.19 8.19
C ASN A 83 6.17 2.45 7.80
N THR A 84 5.78 2.62 6.52
CA THR A 84 4.90 3.73 6.13
C THR A 84 3.52 3.64 6.78
N PHE A 85 3.11 2.45 7.24
CA PHE A 85 1.84 2.22 7.91
C PHE A 85 1.91 2.35 9.43
N THR A 86 3.11 2.42 10.02
CA THR A 86 3.29 2.55 11.48
C THR A 86 2.56 3.75 12.08
N PRO A 87 2.57 4.95 11.48
CA PRO A 87 1.85 6.11 12.02
C PRO A 87 0.32 5.93 12.06
N PHE A 88 -0.21 5.00 11.27
CA PHE A 88 -1.66 4.74 11.12
C PHE A 88 -2.12 3.56 11.98
N TYR A 89 -1.38 2.47 11.97
CA TYR A 89 -1.81 1.20 12.56
C TYR A 89 -0.97 0.73 13.75
N GLY A 90 0.15 1.41 14.04
CA GLY A 90 1.08 1.06 15.11
C GLY A 90 2.11 -0.01 14.71
N GLU A 91 3.14 -0.16 15.55
CA GLU A 91 4.30 -1.02 15.28
C GLU A 91 3.93 -2.49 15.08
N ALA A 92 3.08 -3.05 15.96
CA ALA A 92 2.73 -4.47 15.89
C ALA A 92 2.07 -4.87 14.54
N ARG A 93 1.21 -4.00 14.00
CA ARG A 93 0.60 -4.22 12.68
C ARG A 93 1.58 -3.99 11.54
N SER A 94 2.48 -3.02 11.68
CA SER A 94 3.57 -2.80 10.73
C SER A 94 4.50 -4.01 10.65
N GLU A 95 4.88 -4.61 11.78
CA GLU A 95 5.68 -5.84 11.82
C GLU A 95 4.95 -7.03 11.16
N LYS A 96 3.65 -7.17 11.43
CA LYS A 96 2.84 -8.19 10.75
C LYS A 96 2.83 -7.98 9.24
N LEU A 97 2.65 -6.73 8.78
CA LEU A 97 2.68 -6.42 7.35
C LEU A 97 4.06 -6.72 6.75
N PHE A 98 5.16 -6.38 7.42
CA PHE A 98 6.50 -6.75 6.99
C PHE A 98 6.66 -8.26 6.81
N THR A 99 6.17 -9.07 7.77
CA THR A 99 6.20 -10.53 7.67
C THR A 99 5.44 -11.02 6.44
N LEU A 100 4.27 -10.46 6.17
CA LEU A 100 3.45 -10.80 5.00
C LEU A 100 4.14 -10.42 3.67
N LEU A 101 4.72 -9.21 3.59
CA LEU A 101 5.47 -8.76 2.41
C LEU A 101 6.74 -9.59 2.17
N SER A 102 7.42 -10.01 3.26
CA SER A 102 8.56 -10.93 3.17
C SER A 102 8.14 -12.31 2.65
N GLY A 103 6.98 -12.81 3.06
CA GLY A 103 6.40 -14.04 2.53
C GLY A 103 6.04 -13.93 1.05
N HIS A 104 5.52 -12.77 0.62
CA HIS A 104 5.29 -12.48 -0.79
C HIS A 104 6.57 -12.58 -1.61
N TYR A 105 7.63 -11.91 -1.14
CA TYR A 105 8.93 -11.98 -1.77
C TYR A 105 9.49 -13.41 -1.84
N ALA A 106 9.40 -14.15 -0.74
CA ALA A 106 9.88 -15.54 -0.69
C ALA A 106 9.22 -16.41 -1.77
N ALA A 107 7.90 -16.28 -1.98
CA ALA A 107 7.18 -17.02 -3.01
C ALA A 107 7.58 -16.59 -4.44
N VAL A 108 7.83 -15.30 -4.69
CA VAL A 108 8.36 -14.83 -5.99
C VAL A 108 9.75 -15.39 -6.26
N LYS A 109 10.61 -15.40 -5.24
CA LYS A 109 11.96 -15.97 -5.33
C LYS A 109 11.92 -17.47 -5.61
N GLU A 110 11.11 -18.23 -4.87
CA GLU A 110 10.88 -19.66 -5.06
C GLU A 110 10.43 -19.95 -6.52
N TYR A 111 9.49 -19.16 -7.05
CA TYR A 111 9.05 -19.29 -8.43
C TYR A 111 10.19 -19.03 -9.42
N SER A 112 11.03 -18.02 -9.17
CA SER A 112 12.18 -17.69 -10.00
C SER A 112 13.20 -18.83 -10.03
N GLU A 113 13.55 -19.38 -8.86
CA GLU A 113 14.49 -20.48 -8.72
C GLU A 113 13.97 -21.74 -9.44
N ALA A 114 12.75 -22.14 -9.16
CA ALA A 114 12.07 -23.26 -9.81
C ALA A 114 11.99 -23.12 -11.34
N THR A 115 11.76 -21.88 -11.83
CA THR A 115 11.72 -21.60 -13.27
C THR A 115 13.09 -21.78 -13.92
N ILE A 116 14.17 -21.32 -13.28
CA ILE A 116 15.52 -21.44 -13.77
C ILE A 116 15.97 -22.90 -13.79
N GLU A 117 15.61 -23.67 -12.78
CA GLU A 117 15.88 -25.11 -12.68
C GLU A 117 15.01 -25.94 -13.63
N GLY A 118 13.89 -25.40 -14.11
CA GLY A 118 12.93 -26.12 -14.93
C GLY A 118 12.05 -27.09 -14.12
N ASN A 119 11.90 -26.86 -12.82
CA ASN A 119 11.10 -27.67 -11.91
C ASN A 119 9.66 -27.21 -11.88
N THR A 120 8.79 -27.79 -12.71
CA THR A 120 7.38 -27.42 -12.84
C THR A 120 6.59 -27.66 -11.56
N HIS A 121 6.91 -28.71 -10.79
CA HIS A 121 6.21 -28.99 -9.52
C HIS A 121 6.48 -27.90 -8.48
N GLN A 122 7.73 -27.44 -8.37
CA GLN A 122 8.06 -26.30 -7.48
C GLN A 122 7.47 -24.98 -7.99
N GLN A 123 7.37 -24.76 -9.31
CA GLN A 123 6.67 -23.60 -9.86
C GLN A 123 5.19 -23.57 -9.40
N ASP A 124 4.49 -24.71 -9.51
CA ASP A 124 3.10 -24.81 -9.06
C ASP A 124 2.96 -24.56 -7.55
N THR A 125 3.91 -25.08 -6.76
CA THR A 125 3.98 -24.84 -5.31
C THR A 125 4.17 -23.35 -5.00
N ALA A 126 5.11 -22.69 -5.66
CA ALA A 126 5.37 -21.26 -5.48
C ALA A 126 4.17 -20.38 -5.89
N LEU A 127 3.46 -20.77 -6.96
CA LEU A 127 2.20 -20.09 -7.36
C LEU A 127 1.10 -20.26 -6.31
N ALA A 128 0.99 -21.42 -5.67
CA ALA A 128 0.06 -21.64 -4.57
C ALA A 128 0.43 -20.78 -3.34
N HIS A 129 1.73 -20.66 -3.02
CA HIS A 129 2.23 -19.77 -1.96
C HIS A 129 1.93 -18.31 -2.26
N LEU A 130 2.13 -17.84 -3.51
CA LEU A 130 1.77 -16.48 -3.93
C LEU A 130 0.27 -16.21 -3.75
N ALA A 131 -0.58 -17.15 -4.14
CA ALA A 131 -2.02 -16.99 -4.02
C ALA A 131 -2.46 -16.93 -2.54
N SER A 132 -1.94 -17.84 -1.69
CA SER A 132 -2.23 -17.85 -0.25
C SER A 132 -1.76 -16.58 0.43
N ASN A 133 -0.55 -16.12 0.09
CA ASN A 133 0.00 -14.89 0.65
C ASN A 133 -0.82 -13.64 0.23
N ALA A 134 -1.33 -13.59 -1.01
CA ALA A 134 -2.23 -12.53 -1.45
C ALA A 134 -3.54 -12.51 -0.64
N ASP A 135 -4.08 -13.68 -0.28
CA ASP A 135 -5.25 -13.80 0.61
C ASP A 135 -4.93 -13.29 2.03
N ASP A 136 -3.75 -13.61 2.56
CA ASP A 136 -3.32 -13.17 3.90
C ASP A 136 -3.10 -11.65 3.98
N ILE A 137 -2.51 -11.05 2.94
CA ILE A 137 -2.33 -9.59 2.86
C ILE A 137 -3.68 -8.88 2.69
N ASP A 138 -4.58 -9.43 1.89
CA ASP A 138 -5.96 -8.91 1.76
C ASP A 138 -6.70 -8.96 3.09
N ALA A 139 -6.62 -10.10 3.81
CA ALA A 139 -7.21 -10.25 5.13
C ALA A 139 -6.64 -9.25 6.15
N PHE A 140 -5.33 -8.98 6.09
CA PHE A 140 -4.70 -7.96 6.91
C PHE A 140 -5.30 -6.56 6.64
N PHE A 141 -5.32 -6.12 5.38
CA PHE A 141 -5.81 -4.78 5.04
C PHE A 141 -7.32 -4.64 5.24
N THR A 142 -8.11 -5.66 4.91
CA THR A 142 -9.56 -5.69 5.20
C THR A 142 -9.80 -5.62 6.71
N GLY A 143 -8.98 -6.27 7.52
CA GLY A 143 -9.10 -6.25 8.98
C GLY A 143 -8.77 -4.90 9.63
N VAL A 144 -7.89 -4.09 9.03
CA VAL A 144 -7.49 -2.78 9.57
C VAL A 144 -8.24 -1.61 8.90
N ASN A 145 -8.81 -1.79 7.71
CA ASN A 145 -9.51 -0.76 6.96
C ASN A 145 -10.67 -1.34 6.12
N PRO A 146 -11.68 -1.95 6.76
CA PRO A 146 -12.77 -2.64 6.04
C PRO A 146 -13.61 -1.71 5.17
N ASP A 147 -13.77 -0.44 5.56
CA ASP A 147 -14.63 0.51 4.87
C ASP A 147 -14.03 1.02 3.54
N HIS A 148 -12.70 1.06 3.44
CA HIS A 148 -12.01 1.61 2.27
C HIS A 148 -11.15 0.59 1.53
N LEU A 149 -10.91 -0.58 2.13
CA LEU A 149 -10.26 -1.74 1.53
C LEU A 149 -11.14 -3.00 1.77
N PRO A 150 -12.32 -3.06 1.15
CA PRO A 150 -13.19 -4.22 1.29
C PRO A 150 -12.51 -5.49 0.75
N LYS A 151 -12.96 -6.63 1.27
CA LYS A 151 -12.43 -7.96 0.91
C LYS A 151 -12.27 -8.12 -0.61
N TYR A 152 -11.17 -8.75 -0.99
CA TYR A 152 -10.72 -8.99 -2.35
C TYR A 152 -10.14 -7.79 -3.12
N THR A 153 -10.15 -6.58 -2.56
CA THR A 153 -9.54 -5.41 -3.20
C THR A 153 -8.03 -5.58 -3.33
N ILE A 154 -7.35 -5.85 -2.22
CA ILE A 154 -5.89 -6.04 -2.21
C ILE A 154 -5.52 -7.38 -2.85
N ARG A 155 -6.29 -8.45 -2.62
CA ARG A 155 -6.08 -9.74 -3.28
C ARG A 155 -6.03 -9.62 -4.80
N GLY A 156 -6.98 -8.90 -5.40
CA GLY A 156 -7.01 -8.70 -6.85
C GLY A 156 -5.78 -7.96 -7.38
N LEU A 157 -5.34 -6.92 -6.66
CA LEU A 157 -4.13 -6.18 -7.00
C LEU A 157 -2.87 -7.04 -6.86
N LEU A 158 -2.75 -7.83 -5.79
CA LEU A 158 -1.58 -8.69 -5.58
C LEU A 158 -1.54 -9.89 -6.52
N ALA A 159 -2.69 -10.46 -6.89
CA ALA A 159 -2.75 -11.51 -7.90
C ALA A 159 -2.24 -11.02 -9.26
N ALA A 160 -2.66 -9.81 -9.69
CA ALA A 160 -2.15 -9.19 -10.91
C ALA A 160 -0.66 -8.83 -10.78
N HIS A 161 -0.21 -8.35 -9.61
CA HIS A 161 1.20 -8.07 -9.35
C HIS A 161 2.07 -9.34 -9.45
N GLY A 162 1.64 -10.42 -8.81
CA GLY A 162 2.29 -11.73 -8.93
C GLY A 162 2.35 -12.24 -10.37
N ALA A 163 1.27 -12.08 -11.14
CA ALA A 163 1.24 -12.44 -12.56
C ALA A 163 2.26 -11.65 -13.41
N HIS A 164 2.47 -10.36 -13.10
CA HIS A 164 3.53 -9.57 -13.74
C HIS A 164 4.93 -10.09 -13.41
N HIS A 165 5.21 -10.48 -12.16
CA HIS A 165 6.48 -11.11 -11.79
C HIS A 165 6.68 -12.44 -12.53
N VAL A 166 5.68 -13.30 -12.54
CA VAL A 166 5.71 -14.59 -13.26
C VAL A 166 6.00 -14.37 -14.74
N LEU A 167 5.34 -13.41 -15.39
CA LEU A 167 5.58 -13.07 -16.79
C LEU A 167 7.05 -12.66 -17.01
N GLN A 168 7.58 -11.73 -16.22
CA GLN A 168 8.94 -11.23 -16.36
C GLN A 168 9.99 -12.29 -16.08
N ILE A 169 9.81 -13.13 -15.06
CA ILE A 169 10.70 -14.27 -14.76
C ILE A 169 10.77 -15.23 -15.95
N ASN A 170 9.63 -15.58 -16.55
CA ASN A 170 9.59 -16.45 -17.73
C ASN A 170 10.27 -15.81 -18.95
N GLN A 171 10.09 -14.50 -19.15
CA GLN A 171 10.78 -13.76 -20.23
C GLN A 171 12.30 -13.75 -20.02
N TYR A 172 12.79 -13.58 -18.78
CA TYR A 172 14.19 -13.71 -18.44
C TYR A 172 14.74 -15.12 -18.77
N LYS A 173 14.06 -16.17 -18.29
CA LYS A 173 14.45 -17.56 -18.56
C LYS A 173 14.57 -17.86 -20.06
N LYS A 174 13.63 -17.31 -20.84
CA LYS A 174 13.59 -17.51 -22.31
C LYS A 174 14.50 -16.55 -23.06
N LYS A 175 15.17 -15.61 -22.39
CA LYS A 175 15.99 -14.53 -22.99
C LYS A 175 15.19 -13.63 -23.94
N GLU A 176 13.89 -13.48 -23.69
CA GLU A 176 12.97 -12.64 -24.48
C GLU A 176 13.07 -11.18 -24.03
N TYR A 177 14.26 -10.57 -24.11
CA TYR A 177 14.53 -9.24 -23.52
C TYR A 177 13.68 -8.12 -24.12
N ALA A 178 13.34 -8.17 -25.42
CA ALA A 178 12.47 -7.21 -26.04
C ALA A 178 11.05 -7.23 -25.40
N LYS A 179 10.49 -8.42 -25.17
CA LYS A 179 9.20 -8.58 -24.49
C LYS A 179 9.26 -8.14 -23.02
N LEU A 180 10.40 -8.37 -22.36
CA LEU A 180 10.64 -7.91 -21.02
C LEU A 180 10.55 -6.37 -20.94
N GLU A 181 11.20 -5.66 -21.86
CA GLU A 181 11.11 -4.20 -21.95
C GLU A 181 9.68 -3.72 -22.24
N GLU A 182 8.94 -4.42 -23.10
CA GLU A 182 7.51 -4.14 -23.37
C GLU A 182 6.61 -4.35 -22.14
N SER A 183 6.95 -5.28 -21.23
CA SER A 183 6.18 -5.57 -20.03
C SER A 183 6.40 -4.57 -18.88
N TRP A 184 7.51 -3.82 -18.88
CA TRP A 184 7.87 -2.87 -17.82
C TRP A 184 6.85 -1.74 -17.59
N PRO A 185 6.34 -1.05 -18.61
CA PRO A 185 5.35 0.00 -18.41
C PRO A 185 4.09 -0.49 -17.70
N MET A 186 3.64 -1.72 -18.01
CA MET A 186 2.48 -2.34 -17.37
C MET A 186 2.76 -2.63 -15.89
N MET A 187 3.89 -3.25 -15.57
CA MET A 187 4.29 -3.52 -14.19
C MET A 187 4.41 -2.22 -13.38
N ARG A 188 5.06 -1.19 -13.93
CA ARG A 188 5.20 0.11 -13.28
C ARG A 188 3.83 0.77 -13.03
N GLN A 189 2.95 0.77 -14.02
CA GLN A 189 1.61 1.32 -13.86
C GLN A 189 0.84 0.57 -12.78
N HIS A 190 0.99 -0.76 -12.74
CA HIS A 190 0.30 -1.59 -11.77
C HIS A 190 0.74 -1.29 -10.33
N VAL A 191 2.04 -1.16 -10.05
CA VAL A 191 2.50 -0.82 -8.68
C VAL A 191 2.09 0.59 -8.27
N TYR A 192 1.89 1.51 -9.21
CA TYR A 192 1.32 2.82 -8.90
C TYR A 192 -0.16 2.72 -8.51
N ILE A 193 -0.92 1.83 -9.14
CA ILE A 193 -2.32 1.58 -8.75
C ILE A 193 -2.36 1.01 -7.32
N ILE A 194 -1.47 0.09 -6.94
CA ILE A 194 -1.36 -0.41 -5.57
C ILE A 194 -1.11 0.75 -4.59
N ALA A 195 -0.07 1.55 -4.86
CA ALA A 195 0.31 2.69 -4.01
C ALA A 195 -0.82 3.71 -3.85
N ASP A 196 -1.52 4.03 -4.93
CA ASP A 196 -2.62 5.00 -4.96
C ASP A 196 -3.85 4.48 -4.22
N THR A 197 -4.17 3.20 -4.37
CA THR A 197 -5.26 2.54 -3.66
C THR A 197 -5.02 2.58 -2.14
N LEU A 198 -3.81 2.23 -1.70
CA LEU A 198 -3.43 2.26 -0.30
C LEU A 198 -3.42 3.68 0.27
N THR A 199 -2.86 4.66 -0.46
CA THR A 199 -2.86 6.08 -0.05
C THR A 199 -4.29 6.61 0.09
N THR A 200 -5.15 6.33 -0.88
CA THR A 200 -6.55 6.77 -0.87
C THR A 200 -7.30 6.19 0.32
N ALA A 201 -7.08 4.91 0.61
CA ALA A 201 -7.71 4.25 1.76
C ALA A 201 -7.24 4.84 3.09
N LEU A 202 -5.93 5.13 3.24
CA LEU A 202 -5.37 5.77 4.43
C LEU A 202 -5.93 7.18 4.63
N SER A 203 -5.97 8.01 3.58
CA SER A 203 -6.44 9.40 3.69
C SER A 203 -7.93 9.48 4.04
N LYS A 204 -8.72 8.49 3.65
CA LYS A 204 -10.13 8.39 4.03
C LYS A 204 -10.35 7.91 5.46
N GLN A 205 -9.52 6.97 5.92
CA GLN A 205 -9.63 6.42 7.27
C GLN A 205 -9.07 7.36 8.34
N PHE A 206 -8.04 8.13 8.02
CA PHE A 206 -7.30 8.99 8.94
C PHE A 206 -7.18 10.43 8.40
N PRO A 207 -8.30 11.13 8.11
CA PRO A 207 -8.24 12.46 7.51
C PRO A 207 -7.47 13.47 8.37
N GLU A 208 -7.47 13.30 9.70
CA GLU A 208 -6.73 14.13 10.64
C GLU A 208 -5.20 14.02 10.49
N LYS A 209 -4.69 12.94 9.93
CA LYS A 209 -3.25 12.77 9.65
C LYS A 209 -2.83 13.39 8.33
N PHE A 210 -3.82 13.78 7.53
CA PHE A 210 -3.64 14.46 6.25
C PHE A 210 -4.20 15.90 6.26
N SER A 211 -4.58 16.43 7.44
CA SER A 211 -5.02 17.82 7.59
C SER A 211 -3.84 18.81 7.67
#